data_cc9e3a67f8178f8eab14cbb59f2ce4cb
#
_entry.id   cc9e3a67f8178f8eab14cbb59f2ce4cb
#
_cell.length_a   1.000
_cell.length_b   1.000
_cell.length_c   1.000
_cell.angle_alpha   90.00
_cell.angle_beta   90.00
_cell.angle_gamma   90.00
#
_symmetry.space_group_name_H-M   'P 1'
#
loop_
_entity.id
_entity.type
_entity.pdbx_description
1 polymer ?
#
loop_
_entity_poly.entity_id
_entity_poly.type
_entity_poly.pdbx_seq_one_letter_code
_entity_poly.pdbx_strand_id
1 'polypeptide(L)'
;AVQLAVIPLMYRMGQPAEVVDLAIPYYRLMAFSMPAVMLFFAFKQFLEGVGNTVVSMVIVVGCNLMNVVLNWVFIFGHCGFEAMGATGAGVATLISRIAMPLVAIWYFYRRKRLREYAALLPEVRYSRRSVRQLVRMGVPISGQMFLEASAFVLTSIMMGWFDAVAISANQIALTMGNFAFMIVTAVGAATTIRISHCYGARQFDELGLA
;
A
#
# COMPACT_ATOMS: atom_id res chain seq x y z
N ALA A 1 16.17 -2.02 3.70
CA ALA A 1 17.47 -1.37 4.02
C ALA A 1 17.32 0.15 4.16
N VAL A 2 16.80 0.88 3.17
CA VAL A 2 16.66 2.36 3.21
C VAL A 2 15.79 2.82 4.37
N GLN A 3 14.66 2.19 4.63
CA GLN A 3 13.77 2.55 5.75
C GLN A 3 14.45 2.39 7.12
N LEU A 4 15.25 1.35 7.32
CA LEU A 4 15.98 1.15 8.57
C LEU A 4 17.08 2.20 8.77
N ALA A 5 17.64 2.75 7.68
CA ALA A 5 18.61 3.83 7.73
C ALA A 5 18.01 5.18 8.20
N VAL A 6 16.69 5.32 8.19
CA VAL A 6 15.99 6.52 8.67
C VAL A 6 15.88 6.55 10.21
N ILE A 7 16.03 5.41 10.90
CA ILE A 7 15.90 5.34 12.37
C ILE A 7 16.82 6.33 13.10
N PRO A 8 18.13 6.47 12.76
CA PRO A 8 19.00 7.46 13.40
C PRO A 8 18.56 8.89 13.14
N LEU A 9 17.88 9.14 12.02
CA LEU A 9 17.39 10.47 11.66
C LEU A 9 16.21 10.91 12.56
N MET A 10 15.41 9.94 13.06
CA MET A 10 14.29 10.24 13.96
C MET A 10 14.75 10.93 15.25
N TYR A 11 15.91 10.58 15.79
CA TYR A 11 16.48 11.24 16.96
C TYR A 11 16.94 12.69 16.68
N ARG A 12 17.22 13.03 15.41
CA ARG A 12 17.63 14.39 15.00
C ARG A 12 16.46 15.31 14.67
N MET A 13 15.22 14.79 14.64
CA MET A 13 14.02 15.56 14.31
C MET A 13 13.46 16.36 15.49
N GLY A 14 14.16 16.41 16.65
CA GLY A 14 13.74 17.20 17.81
C GLY A 14 12.51 16.66 18.55
N GLN A 15 12.15 15.39 18.31
CA GLN A 15 11.06 14.74 19.05
C GLN A 15 11.54 14.26 20.43
N PRO A 16 10.66 14.23 21.46
CA PRO A 16 10.98 13.65 22.76
C PRO A 16 11.48 12.20 22.61
N ALA A 17 12.57 11.86 23.30
CA ALA A 17 13.21 10.54 23.19
C ALA A 17 12.23 9.40 23.52
N GLU A 18 11.36 9.57 24.50
CA GLU A 18 10.32 8.60 24.88
C GLU A 18 9.38 8.25 23.72
N VAL A 19 9.00 9.25 22.91
CA VAL A 19 8.12 9.04 21.74
C VAL A 19 8.87 8.29 20.65
N VAL A 20 10.16 8.60 20.44
CA VAL A 20 11.00 7.92 19.44
C VAL A 20 11.21 6.48 19.83
N ASP A 21 11.50 6.19 21.12
CA ASP A 21 11.72 4.82 21.60
C ASP A 21 10.46 3.95 21.51
N LEU A 22 9.27 4.54 21.70
CA LEU A 22 7.99 3.84 21.46
C LEU A 22 7.72 3.59 19.97
N ALA A 23 8.15 4.50 19.11
CA ALA A 23 7.90 4.42 17.67
C ALA A 23 8.85 3.43 16.94
N ILE A 24 10.07 3.23 17.44
CA ILE A 24 11.08 2.38 16.78
C ILE A 24 10.62 0.92 16.59
N PRO A 25 10.07 0.21 17.60
CA PRO A 25 9.58 -1.15 17.43
C PRO A 25 8.50 -1.23 16.34
N TYR A 26 7.54 -0.32 16.37
CA TYR A 26 6.49 -0.21 15.36
C TYR A 26 7.08 0.02 13.96
N TYR A 27 8.02 0.96 13.83
CA TYR A 27 8.65 1.28 12.56
C TYR A 27 9.46 0.12 11.99
N ARG A 28 10.16 -0.64 12.83
CA ARG A 28 10.87 -1.86 12.43
C ARG A 28 9.91 -2.90 11.87
N LEU A 29 8.79 -3.18 12.55
CA LEU A 29 7.76 -4.10 12.08
C LEU A 29 7.18 -3.66 10.74
N MET A 30 6.95 -2.36 10.56
CA MET A 30 6.50 -1.79 9.29
C MET A 30 7.54 -1.98 8.18
N ALA A 31 8.82 -1.74 8.45
CA ALA A 31 9.90 -1.95 7.48
C ALA A 31 10.01 -3.42 7.05
N PHE A 32 9.85 -4.36 7.98
CA PHE A 32 9.82 -5.80 7.68
C PHE A 32 8.59 -6.23 6.89
N SER A 33 7.46 -5.52 7.01
CA SER A 33 6.25 -5.84 6.25
C SER A 33 6.32 -5.42 4.78
N MET A 34 7.25 -4.53 4.40
CA MET A 34 7.34 -3.98 3.03
C MET A 34 7.55 -5.02 1.93
N PRO A 35 8.42 -6.02 2.07
CA PRO A 35 8.56 -7.06 1.04
C PRO A 35 7.25 -7.81 0.79
N ALA A 36 6.47 -8.10 1.84
CA ALA A 36 5.18 -8.76 1.71
C ALA A 36 4.17 -7.89 0.97
N VAL A 37 4.13 -6.60 1.27
CA VAL A 37 3.27 -5.63 0.60
C VAL A 37 3.65 -5.51 -0.88
N MET A 38 4.93 -5.42 -1.22
CA MET A 38 5.41 -5.34 -2.61
C MET A 38 5.02 -6.61 -3.40
N LEU A 39 5.16 -7.77 -2.77
CA LEU A 39 4.75 -9.04 -3.37
C LEU A 39 3.24 -9.07 -3.63
N PHE A 40 2.44 -8.62 -2.66
CA PHE A 40 0.99 -8.51 -2.84
C PHE A 40 0.63 -7.55 -3.98
N PHE A 41 1.28 -6.38 -4.06
CA PHE A 41 1.04 -5.43 -5.16
C PHE A 41 1.36 -6.04 -6.53
N ALA A 42 2.42 -6.86 -6.65
CA ALA A 42 2.72 -7.55 -7.89
C ALA A 42 1.58 -8.50 -8.31
N PHE A 43 1.05 -9.30 -7.37
CA PHE A 43 -0.10 -10.17 -7.63
C PHE A 43 -1.38 -9.39 -7.92
N LYS A 44 -1.62 -8.30 -7.19
CA LYS A 44 -2.76 -7.41 -7.41
C LYS A 44 -2.75 -6.84 -8.82
N GLN A 45 -1.62 -6.26 -9.25
CA GLN A 45 -1.48 -5.69 -10.60
C GLN A 45 -1.66 -6.76 -11.69
N PHE A 46 -1.16 -7.97 -11.46
CA PHE A 46 -1.38 -9.08 -12.38
C PHE A 46 -2.87 -9.45 -12.48
N LEU A 47 -3.56 -9.60 -11.35
CA LEU A 47 -5.00 -9.93 -11.32
C LEU A 47 -5.86 -8.85 -12.00
N GLU A 48 -5.54 -7.58 -11.75
CA GLU A 48 -6.19 -6.44 -12.39
C GLU A 48 -5.93 -6.40 -13.90
N GLY A 49 -4.71 -6.70 -14.33
CA GLY A 49 -4.34 -6.82 -15.74
C GLY A 49 -5.06 -7.95 -16.48
N VAL A 50 -5.41 -9.04 -15.78
CA VAL A 50 -6.23 -10.15 -16.32
C VAL A 50 -7.74 -9.85 -16.23
N GLY A 51 -8.12 -8.68 -15.71
CA GLY A 51 -9.52 -8.24 -15.57
C GLY A 51 -10.23 -8.78 -14.32
N ASN A 52 -9.51 -9.34 -13.36
CA ASN A 52 -10.08 -9.91 -12.15
C ASN A 52 -9.86 -9.00 -10.92
N THR A 53 -10.48 -7.83 -10.93
CA THR A 53 -10.38 -6.82 -9.87
C THR A 53 -11.10 -7.20 -8.58
N VAL A 54 -12.19 -7.99 -8.69
CA VAL A 54 -13.01 -8.39 -7.54
C VAL A 54 -12.21 -9.21 -6.54
N VAL A 55 -11.35 -10.10 -7.02
CA VAL A 55 -10.52 -10.95 -6.14
C VAL A 55 -9.53 -10.10 -5.35
N SER A 56 -8.86 -9.16 -5.99
CA SER A 56 -7.96 -8.22 -5.31
C SER A 56 -8.69 -7.45 -4.22
N MET A 57 -9.89 -6.97 -4.51
CA MET A 57 -10.74 -6.27 -3.56
C MET A 57 -11.11 -7.16 -2.36
N VAL A 58 -11.58 -8.38 -2.59
CA VAL A 58 -11.97 -9.31 -1.52
C VAL A 58 -10.80 -9.65 -0.60
N ILE A 59 -9.61 -9.87 -1.17
CA ILE A 59 -8.39 -10.13 -0.38
C ILE A 59 -8.07 -8.91 0.49
N VAL A 60 -8.07 -7.71 -0.06
CA VAL A 60 -7.76 -6.47 0.69
C VAL A 60 -8.77 -6.24 1.80
N VAL A 61 -10.07 -6.32 1.51
CA VAL A 61 -11.13 -6.14 2.50
C VAL A 61 -11.06 -7.20 3.60
N GLY A 62 -10.89 -8.48 3.24
CA GLY A 62 -10.77 -9.57 4.19
C GLY A 62 -9.57 -9.42 5.12
N CYS A 63 -8.40 -9.07 4.58
CA CYS A 63 -7.20 -8.83 5.39
C CYS A 63 -7.31 -7.56 6.23
N ASN A 64 -8.03 -6.52 5.79
CA ASN A 64 -8.29 -5.34 6.62
C ASN A 64 -9.23 -5.66 7.78
N LEU A 65 -10.30 -6.44 7.55
CA LEU A 65 -11.17 -6.91 8.64
C LEU A 65 -10.39 -7.76 9.64
N MET A 66 -9.53 -8.67 9.17
CA MET A 66 -8.64 -9.43 10.03
C MET A 66 -7.70 -8.50 10.82
N ASN A 67 -7.16 -7.45 10.19
CA ASN A 67 -6.33 -6.46 10.86
C ASN A 67 -7.08 -5.74 12.00
N VAL A 68 -8.33 -5.36 11.79
CA VAL A 68 -9.17 -4.74 12.84
C VAL A 68 -9.32 -5.68 14.04
N VAL A 69 -9.61 -6.95 13.80
CA VAL A 69 -9.74 -7.95 14.86
C VAL A 69 -8.42 -8.16 15.59
N LEU A 70 -7.32 -8.29 14.86
CA LEU A 70 -5.98 -8.44 15.46
C LEU A 70 -5.55 -7.20 16.25
N ASN A 71 -5.88 -6.00 15.78
CA ASN A 71 -5.67 -4.76 16.52
C ASN A 71 -6.43 -4.78 17.85
N TRP A 72 -7.70 -5.19 17.83
CA TRP A 72 -8.51 -5.30 19.05
C TRP A 72 -7.91 -6.30 20.04
N VAL A 73 -7.37 -7.42 19.57
CA VAL A 73 -6.73 -8.43 20.42
C VAL A 73 -5.40 -7.94 21.01
N PHE A 74 -4.50 -7.42 20.17
CA PHE A 74 -3.12 -7.12 20.59
C PHE A 74 -2.97 -5.73 21.25
N ILE A 75 -3.76 -4.74 20.85
CA ILE A 75 -3.68 -3.41 21.49
C ILE A 75 -4.27 -3.46 22.90
N PHE A 76 -5.45 -4.08 23.04
CA PHE A 76 -6.19 -4.09 24.30
C PHE A 76 -5.93 -5.32 25.17
N GLY A 77 -5.18 -6.30 24.69
CA GLY A 77 -4.80 -7.48 25.49
C GLY A 77 -5.95 -8.46 25.72
N HIS A 78 -6.74 -8.74 24.67
CA HIS A 78 -7.80 -9.73 24.75
C HIS A 78 -7.32 -11.16 24.41
N CYS A 79 -8.12 -12.17 24.72
CA CYS A 79 -7.82 -13.58 24.43
C CYS A 79 -6.54 -14.14 25.09
N GLY A 80 -6.11 -13.59 26.23
CA GLY A 80 -4.95 -14.07 26.99
C GLY A 80 -3.61 -13.46 26.56
N PHE A 81 -3.61 -12.47 25.70
CA PHE A 81 -2.43 -11.67 25.38
C PHE A 81 -2.35 -10.46 26.30
N GLU A 82 -1.13 -10.04 26.66
CA GLU A 82 -0.91 -8.78 27.34
C GLU A 82 -1.14 -7.58 26.40
N ALA A 83 -1.62 -6.47 26.93
CA ALA A 83 -1.84 -5.25 26.17
C ALA A 83 -0.50 -4.69 25.68
N MET A 84 -0.24 -4.79 24.37
CA MET A 84 1.01 -4.37 23.75
C MET A 84 0.96 -2.92 23.22
N GLY A 85 -0.18 -2.25 23.28
CA GLY A 85 -0.36 -0.87 22.82
C GLY A 85 0.09 -0.68 21.35
N ALA A 86 0.96 0.32 21.12
CA ALA A 86 1.46 0.65 19.78
C ALA A 86 2.22 -0.49 19.10
N THR A 87 2.99 -1.28 19.85
CA THR A 87 3.71 -2.45 19.32
C THR A 87 2.73 -3.52 18.84
N GLY A 88 1.63 -3.73 19.59
CA GLY A 88 0.55 -4.64 19.22
C GLY A 88 -0.10 -4.25 17.87
N ALA A 89 -0.31 -2.98 17.62
CA ALA A 89 -0.78 -2.47 16.33
C ALA A 89 0.21 -2.80 15.19
N GLY A 90 1.51 -2.67 15.47
CA GLY A 90 2.57 -3.04 14.52
C GLY A 90 2.55 -4.53 14.17
N VAL A 91 2.39 -5.40 15.16
CA VAL A 91 2.30 -6.86 14.99
C VAL A 91 1.04 -7.23 14.19
N ALA A 92 -0.12 -6.68 14.55
CA ALA A 92 -1.37 -6.92 13.82
C ALA A 92 -1.26 -6.53 12.34
N THR A 93 -0.65 -5.38 12.07
CA THR A 93 -0.41 -4.90 10.71
C THR A 93 0.58 -5.79 9.95
N LEU A 94 1.66 -6.25 10.60
CA LEU A 94 2.62 -7.16 9.99
C LEU A 94 1.96 -8.47 9.59
N ILE A 95 1.18 -9.09 10.49
CA ILE A 95 0.46 -10.34 10.22
C ILE A 95 -0.50 -10.16 9.03
N SER A 96 -1.29 -9.09 9.02
CA SER A 96 -2.24 -8.81 7.96
C SER A 96 -1.57 -8.60 6.61
N ARG A 97 -0.44 -7.89 6.58
CA ARG A 97 0.36 -7.65 5.37
C ARG A 97 1.04 -8.91 4.85
N ILE A 98 1.42 -9.84 5.71
CA ILE A 98 1.95 -11.15 5.29
C ILE A 98 0.82 -12.06 4.81
N ALA A 99 -0.36 -11.99 5.42
CA ALA A 99 -1.52 -12.76 4.99
C ALA A 99 -1.98 -12.39 3.57
N MET A 100 -1.91 -11.12 3.18
CA MET A 100 -2.31 -10.66 1.84
C MET A 100 -1.63 -11.43 0.70
N PRO A 101 -0.29 -11.49 0.59
CA PRO A 101 0.35 -12.25 -0.48
C PRO A 101 0.14 -13.75 -0.33
N LEU A 102 0.05 -14.29 0.88
CA LEU A 102 -0.20 -15.72 1.08
C LEU A 102 -1.56 -16.13 0.53
N VAL A 103 -2.61 -15.35 0.82
CA VAL A 103 -3.96 -15.59 0.29
C VAL A 103 -3.97 -15.40 -1.23
N ALA A 104 -3.27 -14.38 -1.75
CA ALA A 104 -3.16 -14.15 -3.19
C ALA A 104 -2.47 -15.32 -3.90
N ILE A 105 -1.36 -15.83 -3.37
CA ILE A 105 -0.62 -16.98 -3.88
C ILE A 105 -1.51 -18.23 -3.83
N TRP A 106 -2.14 -18.50 -2.68
CA TRP A 106 -3.05 -19.63 -2.52
C TRP A 106 -4.17 -19.59 -3.57
N TYR A 107 -4.81 -18.44 -3.75
CA TYR A 107 -5.85 -18.25 -4.76
C TYR A 107 -5.33 -18.49 -6.17
N PHE A 108 -4.13 -18.00 -6.50
CA PHE A 108 -3.49 -18.13 -7.79
C PHE A 108 -3.27 -19.60 -8.18
N TYR A 109 -2.78 -20.41 -7.25
CA TYR A 109 -2.55 -21.84 -7.50
C TYR A 109 -3.83 -22.67 -7.48
N ARG A 110 -4.88 -22.23 -6.79
CA ARG A 110 -6.14 -22.99 -6.71
C ARG A 110 -7.01 -22.85 -7.97
N ARG A 111 -6.93 -21.74 -8.68
CA ARG A 111 -7.71 -21.50 -9.89
C ARG A 111 -7.01 -22.06 -11.13
N LYS A 112 -7.64 -23.05 -11.83
CA LYS A 112 -7.08 -23.69 -13.03
C LYS A 112 -6.63 -22.67 -14.08
N ARG A 113 -7.45 -21.65 -14.37
CA ARG A 113 -7.15 -20.61 -15.35
C ARG A 113 -5.89 -19.79 -15.00
N LEU A 114 -5.66 -19.51 -13.73
CA LEU A 114 -4.47 -18.76 -13.27
C LEU A 114 -3.24 -19.68 -13.20
N ARG A 115 -3.45 -20.96 -12.91
CA ARG A 115 -2.38 -21.96 -12.88
C ARG A 115 -1.75 -22.18 -14.27
N GLU A 116 -2.49 -22.00 -15.37
CA GLU A 116 -1.94 -22.01 -16.72
C GLU A 116 -0.90 -20.90 -16.90
N TYR A 117 -1.17 -19.69 -16.40
CA TYR A 117 -0.17 -18.62 -16.39
C TYR A 117 1.02 -18.93 -15.48
N ALA A 118 0.83 -19.64 -14.37
CA ALA A 118 1.92 -20.09 -13.51
C ALA A 118 2.83 -21.10 -14.21
N ALA A 119 2.27 -21.99 -15.03
CA ALA A 119 3.03 -22.95 -15.79
C ALA A 119 3.92 -22.32 -16.87
N LEU A 120 3.53 -21.14 -17.37
CA LEU A 120 4.32 -20.38 -18.34
C LEU A 120 5.45 -19.56 -17.71
N LEU A 121 5.39 -19.30 -16.39
CA LEU A 121 6.42 -18.50 -15.69
C LEU A 121 7.86 -19.01 -15.87
N PRO A 122 8.15 -20.34 -15.83
CA PRO A 122 9.51 -20.82 -16.05
C PRO A 122 10.04 -20.60 -17.46
N GLU A 123 9.14 -20.46 -18.45
CA GLU A 123 9.49 -20.25 -19.87
C GLU A 123 9.72 -18.77 -20.21
N VAL A 124 9.26 -17.86 -19.32
CA VAL A 124 9.41 -16.42 -19.54
C VAL A 124 10.86 -16.01 -19.36
N ARG A 125 11.54 -15.76 -20.48
CA ARG A 125 12.89 -15.22 -20.46
C ARG A 125 12.88 -13.77 -20.02
N TYR A 126 13.76 -13.45 -19.08
CA TYR A 126 14.00 -12.09 -18.61
C TYR A 126 14.42 -11.18 -19.77
N SER A 127 13.56 -10.24 -20.14
CA SER A 127 13.83 -9.29 -21.22
C SER A 127 14.31 -7.95 -20.65
N ARG A 128 15.56 -7.58 -20.92
CA ARG A 128 16.11 -6.26 -20.55
C ARG A 128 15.28 -5.10 -21.14
N ARG A 129 14.67 -5.32 -22.31
CA ARG A 129 13.82 -4.33 -22.98
C ARG A 129 12.55 -4.06 -22.17
N SER A 130 11.88 -5.11 -21.69
CA SER A 130 10.66 -4.99 -20.86
C SER A 130 10.96 -4.29 -19.54
N VAL A 131 12.06 -4.66 -18.87
CA VAL A 131 12.46 -3.99 -17.63
C VAL A 131 12.80 -2.52 -17.85
N ARG A 132 13.53 -2.19 -18.91
CA ARG A 132 13.84 -0.79 -19.24
C ARG A 132 12.56 0.01 -19.51
N GLN A 133 11.58 -0.59 -20.17
CA GLN A 133 10.28 0.06 -20.43
C GLN A 133 9.53 0.30 -19.12
N LEU A 134 9.46 -0.69 -18.22
CA LEU A 134 8.83 -0.54 -16.90
C LEU A 134 9.51 0.55 -16.07
N VAL A 135 10.85 0.58 -16.04
CA VAL A 135 11.60 1.63 -15.33
C VAL A 135 11.36 3.00 -15.94
N ARG A 136 11.36 3.10 -17.27
CA ARG A 136 11.12 4.37 -17.99
C ARG A 136 9.72 4.93 -17.72
N MET A 137 8.72 4.07 -17.52
CA MET A 137 7.36 4.49 -17.15
C MET A 137 7.23 4.72 -15.65
N GLY A 138 7.84 3.87 -14.83
CA GLY A 138 7.73 3.93 -13.38
C GLY A 138 8.43 5.13 -12.74
N VAL A 139 9.58 5.55 -13.27
CA VAL A 139 10.35 6.68 -12.69
C VAL A 139 9.56 7.99 -12.73
N PRO A 140 8.95 8.42 -13.85
CA PRO A 140 8.12 9.63 -13.86
C PRO A 140 6.91 9.54 -12.94
N ILE A 141 6.22 8.38 -12.91
CA ILE A 141 5.06 8.16 -12.04
C ILE A 141 5.46 8.23 -10.56
N SER A 142 6.59 7.61 -10.20
CA SER A 142 7.13 7.69 -8.83
C SER A 142 7.53 9.11 -8.47
N GLY A 143 8.11 9.86 -9.42
CA GLY A 143 8.46 11.27 -9.25
C GLY A 143 7.22 12.13 -9.00
N GLN A 144 6.15 11.91 -9.75
CA GLN A 144 4.87 12.60 -9.55
C GLN A 144 4.30 12.33 -8.16
N MET A 145 4.23 11.06 -7.76
CA MET A 145 3.72 10.67 -6.42
C MET A 145 4.59 11.22 -5.30
N PHE A 146 5.92 11.27 -5.50
CA PHE A 146 6.83 11.84 -4.52
C PHE A 146 6.59 13.35 -4.34
N LEU A 147 6.46 14.10 -5.43
CA LEU A 147 6.18 15.53 -5.38
C LEU A 147 4.83 15.82 -4.73
N GLU A 148 3.81 15.05 -5.06
CA GLU A 148 2.47 15.16 -4.45
C GLU A 148 2.52 14.91 -2.94
N ALA A 149 3.12 13.81 -2.50
CA ALA A 149 3.29 13.51 -1.08
C ALA A 149 4.13 14.58 -0.36
N SER A 150 5.19 15.07 -1.01
CA SER A 150 6.04 16.15 -0.47
C SER A 150 5.27 17.44 -0.26
N ALA A 151 4.35 17.80 -1.14
CA ALA A 151 3.52 18.99 -0.99
C ALA A 151 2.66 18.93 0.29
N PHE A 152 2.02 17.77 0.56
CA PHE A 152 1.23 17.59 1.80
C PHE A 152 2.11 17.64 3.05
N VAL A 153 3.29 17.03 3.02
CA VAL A 153 4.24 17.05 4.16
C VAL A 153 4.76 18.47 4.39
N LEU A 154 5.16 19.19 3.34
CA LEU A 154 5.64 20.56 3.45
C LEU A 154 4.56 21.50 4.01
N THR A 155 3.32 21.36 3.55
CA THR A 155 2.20 22.14 4.08
C THR A 155 2.03 21.89 5.58
N SER A 156 2.10 20.63 6.03
CA SER A 156 1.99 20.29 7.45
C SER A 156 3.15 20.86 8.28
N ILE A 157 4.38 20.87 7.75
CA ILE A 157 5.54 21.48 8.40
C ILE A 157 5.36 23.00 8.51
N MET A 158 4.94 23.65 7.43
CA MET A 158 4.71 25.11 7.44
C MET A 158 3.63 25.53 8.44
N MET A 159 2.55 24.76 8.57
CA MET A 159 1.52 25.00 9.57
C MET A 159 2.05 24.88 11.00
N GLY A 160 3.07 24.03 11.21
CA GLY A 160 3.76 23.91 12.51
C GLY A 160 4.51 25.14 12.96
N TRP A 161 4.82 26.09 12.06
CA TRP A 161 5.48 27.34 12.39
C TRP A 161 4.53 28.38 12.96
N PHE A 162 3.21 28.24 12.81
CA PHE A 162 2.24 29.20 13.28
C PHE A 162 1.79 28.92 14.73
N ASP A 163 1.03 27.85 14.95
CA ASP A 163 0.52 27.47 16.26
C ASP A 163 -0.05 26.04 16.25
N ALA A 164 -0.21 25.45 17.43
CA ALA A 164 -0.82 24.14 17.63
C ALA A 164 -2.27 24.07 17.12
N VAL A 165 -3.01 25.17 17.22
CA VAL A 165 -4.38 25.28 16.70
C VAL A 165 -4.38 25.19 15.16
N ALA A 166 -3.43 25.86 14.50
CA ALA A 166 -3.28 25.82 13.05
C ALA A 166 -2.95 24.41 12.55
N ILE A 167 -2.08 23.69 13.24
CA ILE A 167 -1.77 22.28 12.93
C ILE A 167 -3.02 21.42 13.01
N SER A 168 -3.80 21.56 14.09
CA SER A 168 -5.02 20.79 14.31
C SER A 168 -6.08 21.08 13.24
N ALA A 169 -6.27 22.34 12.90
CA ALA A 169 -7.19 22.76 11.84
C ALA A 169 -6.77 22.20 10.46
N ASN A 170 -5.47 22.28 10.15
CA ASN A 170 -4.91 21.72 8.92
C ASN A 170 -5.11 20.19 8.85
N GLN A 171 -4.92 19.49 9.97
CA GLN A 171 -5.12 18.03 10.02
C GLN A 171 -6.58 17.63 9.75
N ILE A 172 -7.54 18.39 10.29
CA ILE A 172 -8.96 18.18 10.01
C ILE A 172 -9.26 18.42 8.51
N ALA A 173 -8.76 19.52 7.96
CA ALA A 173 -8.94 19.87 6.57
C ALA A 173 -8.33 18.81 5.63
N LEU A 174 -7.11 18.35 5.94
CA LEU A 174 -6.43 17.29 5.19
C LEU A 174 -7.20 15.96 5.26
N THR A 175 -7.77 15.61 6.42
CA THR A 175 -8.54 14.38 6.58
C THR A 175 -9.81 14.41 5.72
N MET A 176 -10.52 15.53 5.70
CA MET A 176 -11.69 15.74 4.86
C MET A 176 -11.34 15.76 3.37
N GLY A 177 -10.27 16.46 3.00
CA GLY A 177 -9.74 16.49 1.64
C GLY A 177 -9.33 15.11 1.14
N ASN A 178 -8.65 14.32 1.96
CA ASN A 178 -8.26 12.95 1.65
C ASN A 178 -9.47 12.05 1.36
N PHE A 179 -10.56 12.21 2.08
CA PHE A 179 -11.77 11.43 1.84
C PHE A 179 -12.34 11.70 0.43
N ALA A 180 -12.45 12.96 0.03
CA ALA A 180 -12.86 13.33 -1.32
C ALA A 180 -11.87 12.84 -2.39
N PHE A 181 -10.56 13.00 -2.12
CA PHE A 181 -9.49 12.56 -3.01
C PHE A 181 -9.51 11.02 -3.24
N MET A 182 -9.82 10.23 -2.21
CA MET A 182 -9.93 8.76 -2.34
C MET A 182 -11.03 8.36 -3.32
N ILE A 183 -12.18 9.06 -3.32
CA ILE A 183 -13.28 8.77 -4.25
C ILE A 183 -12.84 9.04 -5.69
N VAL A 184 -12.23 10.20 -5.94
CA VAL A 184 -11.75 10.57 -7.28
C VAL A 184 -10.68 9.61 -7.77
N THR A 185 -9.73 9.26 -6.90
CA THR A 185 -8.65 8.31 -7.22
C THR A 185 -9.19 6.91 -7.52
N ALA A 186 -10.22 6.47 -6.80
CA ALA A 186 -10.85 5.16 -7.04
C ALA A 186 -11.52 5.11 -8.43
N VAL A 187 -12.24 6.17 -8.83
CA VAL A 187 -12.82 6.29 -10.17
C VAL A 187 -11.74 6.33 -11.24
N GLY A 188 -10.68 7.12 -11.05
CA GLY A 188 -9.54 7.19 -11.96
C GLY A 188 -8.84 5.84 -12.13
N ALA A 189 -8.66 5.09 -11.05
CA ALA A 189 -8.08 3.75 -11.10
C ALA A 189 -8.98 2.77 -11.89
N ALA A 190 -10.29 2.79 -11.65
CA ALA A 190 -11.24 1.95 -12.37
C ALA A 190 -11.24 2.25 -13.88
N THR A 191 -11.26 3.52 -14.24
CA THR A 191 -11.17 3.98 -15.64
C THR A 191 -9.85 3.53 -16.28
N THR A 192 -8.73 3.69 -15.59
CA THR A 192 -7.41 3.25 -16.09
C THR A 192 -7.37 1.76 -16.38
N ILE A 193 -7.92 0.93 -15.50
CA ILE A 193 -7.99 -0.52 -15.68
C ILE A 193 -8.85 -0.85 -16.90
N ARG A 194 -10.02 -0.23 -17.04
CA ARG A 194 -10.93 -0.47 -18.16
C ARG A 194 -10.32 -0.06 -19.49
N ILE A 195 -9.75 1.13 -19.58
CA ILE A 195 -9.05 1.63 -20.80
C ILE A 195 -7.91 0.70 -21.18
N SER A 196 -7.09 0.28 -20.21
CA SER A 196 -5.96 -0.63 -20.44
C SER A 196 -6.43 -1.98 -21.00
N HIS A 197 -7.57 -2.47 -20.51
CA HIS A 197 -8.15 -3.74 -20.97
C HIS A 197 -8.69 -3.63 -22.40
N CYS A 198 -9.46 -2.57 -22.71
CA CYS A 198 -9.98 -2.30 -24.06
C CYS A 198 -8.84 -2.08 -25.07
N TYR A 199 -7.79 -1.35 -24.68
CA TYR A 199 -6.61 -1.14 -25.50
C TYR A 199 -5.86 -2.45 -25.78
N GLY A 200 -5.67 -3.29 -24.76
CA GLY A 200 -5.03 -4.60 -24.92
C GLY A 200 -5.84 -5.56 -25.81
N ALA A 201 -7.17 -5.50 -25.73
CA ALA A 201 -8.09 -6.27 -26.56
C ALA A 201 -8.28 -5.68 -27.98
N ARG A 202 -7.69 -4.52 -28.29
CA ARG A 202 -7.86 -3.77 -29.54
C ARG A 202 -9.33 -3.37 -29.84
N GLN A 203 -10.14 -3.21 -28.81
CA GLN A 203 -11.53 -2.77 -28.89
C GLN A 203 -11.60 -1.25 -28.79
N PHE A 204 -11.19 -0.55 -29.85
CA PHE A 204 -11.07 0.90 -29.85
C PHE A 204 -12.44 1.63 -29.83
N ASP A 205 -13.50 0.97 -30.29
CA ASP A 205 -14.86 1.52 -30.30
C ASP A 205 -15.43 1.66 -28.88
N GLU A 206 -14.99 0.84 -27.94
CA GLU A 206 -15.43 0.90 -26.54
C GLU A 206 -14.63 1.90 -25.70
N LEU A 207 -13.50 2.41 -26.19
CA LEU A 207 -12.67 3.39 -25.47
C LEU A 207 -13.39 4.73 -25.24
N GLY A 208 -14.33 5.10 -26.11
CA GLY A 208 -15.14 6.33 -25.99
C GLY A 208 -16.24 6.23 -24.93
N LEU A 209 -16.57 5.02 -24.48
CA LEU A 209 -17.61 4.73 -23.48
C LEU A 209 -17.00 4.40 -22.09
N ALA A 210 -15.68 4.35 -21.95
CA ALA A 210 -14.96 4.01 -20.73
C ALA A 210 -14.61 5.26 -19.92
#